data_ce552df701eef90dda96921e6f82d9f1
#
_entry.id   ce552df701eef90dda96921e6f82d9f1
#
_cell.length_a   1.000
_cell.length_b   1.000
_cell.length_c   1.000
_cell.angle_alpha   90.00
_cell.angle_beta   90.00
_cell.angle_gamma   90.00
#
_symmetry.space_group_name_H-M   'P 1'
#
loop_
_entity.id
_entity.type
_entity.pdbx_description
1 polymer ?
#
loop_
_entity_poly.entity_id
_entity_poly.type
_entity_poly.pdbx_seq_one_letter_code
_entity_poly.pdbx_strand_id
1 'polypeptide(L)'
;MESLESAWKLDGISPRAYQHPADRAATAALQKVPYLDQVVRRLVALGYERALRTFALGASVRLGQDQLPHIWVLHRQVFNTLDMERVPNLYMTQYPFANAAAIGADKPIVVLNSELVRILDEDGRRVVLAHEAAHVHSDHVLYHTALIILLRLGLSVVRLPLLAGLPLLAIQLALLEWFRAAELSCDRAAALVTRDPNAVCRALMTMSAGEAAQDLSLDAFIAQAMDYDTGGSGLERLTKLMQDLQLTHPMPVRRVRLLLDWVHGGEYDRMVRGEYLRVGQEGSLREEADAASAHYGERISGAFQQAGTSIADAGQQFGEWLKKARSQNGEDGE
;
A
#
# COMPACT_ATOMS: atom_id res chain seq x y z
N MET A 1 0.95 2.62 34.18
CA MET A 1 1.57 3.41 33.08
C MET A 1 3.01 2.92 33.01
N GLU A 2 3.25 1.87 32.24
CA GLU A 2 4.61 1.43 31.94
C GLU A 2 5.29 2.54 31.12
N SER A 3 6.49 2.89 31.54
CA SER A 3 7.27 3.94 30.91
C SER A 3 7.57 3.59 29.47
N LEU A 4 7.24 4.46 28.52
CA LEU A 4 7.56 4.35 27.09
C LEU A 4 9.07 4.40 26.81
N GLU A 5 9.92 4.50 27.84
CA GLU A 5 11.36 4.81 27.72
C GLU A 5 12.28 3.61 27.45
N SER A 6 11.77 2.38 27.39
CA SER A 6 12.60 1.21 27.00
C SER A 6 12.06 0.45 25.77
N ALA A 7 11.12 1.04 25.04
CA ALA A 7 10.53 0.42 23.88
C ALA A 7 11.52 0.42 22.70
N TRP A 8 11.58 -0.70 21.98
CA TRP A 8 12.31 -0.83 20.72
C TRP A 8 11.99 0.34 19.77
N LYS A 9 13.01 0.99 19.25
CA LYS A 9 12.91 2.14 18.37
C LYS A 9 13.91 2.06 17.24
N LEU A 10 13.50 2.42 16.05
CA LEU A 10 14.29 2.50 14.83
C LEU A 10 14.68 3.98 14.60
N ASP A 11 15.61 4.49 15.42
CA ASP A 11 15.96 5.91 15.46
C ASP A 11 16.38 6.46 14.10
N GLY A 12 15.60 7.42 13.61
CA GLY A 12 15.84 8.10 12.34
C GLY A 12 15.78 7.20 11.12
N ILE A 13 15.11 6.04 11.19
CA ILE A 13 15.07 5.12 10.05
C ILE A 13 14.46 5.81 8.82
N SER A 14 15.16 5.73 7.69
CA SER A 14 14.59 6.12 6.40
C SER A 14 13.64 5.01 5.89
N PRO A 15 12.49 5.35 5.31
CA PRO A 15 11.66 4.37 4.59
C PRO A 15 12.44 3.55 3.57
N ARG A 16 13.44 4.16 2.93
CA ARG A 16 14.31 3.50 1.95
C ARG A 16 15.10 2.33 2.51
N ALA A 17 15.33 2.29 3.82
CA ALA A 17 16.04 1.19 4.44
C ALA A 17 15.34 -0.15 4.24
N TYR A 18 14.01 -0.19 4.39
CA TYR A 18 13.21 -1.40 4.27
C TYR A 18 12.44 -1.51 2.94
N GLN A 19 12.36 -0.43 2.15
CA GLN A 19 11.65 -0.47 0.87
C GLN A 19 12.17 -1.59 -0.03
N HIS A 20 11.23 -2.40 -0.53
CA HIS A 20 11.53 -3.44 -1.50
C HIS A 20 12.03 -2.82 -2.82
N PRO A 21 13.04 -3.39 -3.50
CA PRO A 21 13.53 -2.85 -4.76
C PRO A 21 12.42 -2.63 -5.80
N ALA A 22 11.44 -3.52 -5.82
CA ALA A 22 10.27 -3.41 -6.67
C ALA A 22 9.43 -2.16 -6.42
N ASP A 23 9.24 -1.77 -5.16
CA ASP A 23 8.50 -0.57 -4.78
C ASP A 23 9.25 0.69 -5.21
N ARG A 24 10.56 0.78 -4.92
CA ARG A 24 11.39 1.91 -5.37
C ARG A 24 11.32 2.10 -6.88
N ALA A 25 11.44 0.99 -7.63
CA ALA A 25 11.37 1.00 -9.08
C ALA A 25 9.99 1.40 -9.61
N ALA A 26 8.92 0.86 -9.02
CA ALA A 26 7.56 1.17 -9.42
C ALA A 26 7.20 2.64 -9.09
N THR A 27 7.63 3.15 -7.94
CA THR A 27 7.46 4.57 -7.57
C THR A 27 8.19 5.50 -8.55
N ALA A 28 9.45 5.18 -8.88
CA ALA A 28 10.21 5.93 -9.87
C ALA A 28 9.58 5.89 -11.27
N ALA A 29 9.00 4.76 -11.66
CA ALA A 29 8.30 4.62 -12.93
C ALA A 29 6.98 5.43 -12.94
N LEU A 30 6.20 5.42 -11.86
CA LEU A 30 4.99 6.25 -11.74
C LEU A 30 5.30 7.75 -11.83
N GLN A 31 6.38 8.21 -11.22
CA GLN A 31 6.79 9.61 -11.29
C GLN A 31 7.14 10.06 -12.73
N LYS A 32 7.50 9.12 -13.62
CA LYS A 32 7.75 9.37 -15.03
C LYS A 32 6.47 9.37 -15.89
N VAL A 33 5.33 8.91 -15.35
CA VAL A 33 4.05 8.91 -16.09
C VAL A 33 3.60 10.37 -16.28
N PRO A 34 3.47 10.85 -17.54
CA PRO A 34 3.10 12.23 -17.80
C PRO A 34 1.74 12.56 -17.14
N TYR A 35 1.69 13.70 -16.50
CA TYR A 35 0.48 14.23 -15.85
C TYR A 35 -0.08 13.41 -14.67
N LEU A 36 0.49 12.28 -14.29
CA LEU A 36 -0.03 11.48 -13.17
C LEU A 36 -0.12 12.31 -11.88
N ASP A 37 0.95 12.99 -11.50
CA ASP A 37 0.97 13.85 -10.32
C ASP A 37 -0.08 14.97 -10.40
N GLN A 38 -0.28 15.55 -11.59
CA GLN A 38 -1.30 16.59 -11.80
C GLN A 38 -2.70 16.01 -11.63
N VAL A 39 -2.94 14.80 -12.16
CA VAL A 39 -4.21 14.07 -12.02
C VAL A 39 -4.48 13.77 -10.55
N VAL A 40 -3.50 13.18 -9.84
CA VAL A 40 -3.63 12.84 -8.44
C VAL A 40 -3.89 14.09 -7.59
N ARG A 41 -3.08 15.14 -7.74
CA ARG A 41 -3.27 16.42 -7.04
C ARG A 41 -4.61 17.05 -7.36
N ARG A 42 -5.10 16.90 -8.58
CA ARG A 42 -6.40 17.44 -8.97
C ARG A 42 -7.56 16.65 -8.40
N LEU A 43 -7.48 15.32 -8.34
CA LEU A 43 -8.45 14.49 -7.63
C LEU A 43 -8.54 14.87 -6.15
N VAL A 44 -7.39 15.09 -5.52
CA VAL A 44 -7.31 15.59 -4.14
C VAL A 44 -7.93 16.99 -4.04
N ALA A 45 -7.57 17.93 -4.94
CA ALA A 45 -8.07 19.31 -4.96
C ALA A 45 -9.57 19.42 -5.26
N LEU A 46 -10.16 18.50 -6.04
CA LEU A 46 -11.61 18.42 -6.31
C LEU A 46 -12.42 17.98 -5.07
N GLY A 47 -11.76 17.75 -3.93
CA GLY A 47 -12.43 17.41 -2.68
C GLY A 47 -12.76 15.93 -2.52
N TYR A 48 -12.32 15.07 -3.45
CA TYR A 48 -12.53 13.61 -3.30
C TYR A 48 -11.88 13.06 -2.03
N GLU A 49 -10.70 13.53 -1.67
CA GLU A 49 -10.07 13.18 -0.39
C GLU A 49 -10.94 13.62 0.80
N ARG A 50 -11.45 14.86 0.74
CA ARG A 50 -12.34 15.39 1.78
C ARG A 50 -13.62 14.56 1.87
N ALA A 51 -14.22 14.18 0.73
CA ALA A 51 -15.41 13.34 0.70
C ALA A 51 -15.14 11.94 1.27
N LEU A 52 -14.03 11.29 0.90
CA LEU A 52 -13.60 10.00 1.46
C LEU A 52 -13.41 10.10 2.97
N ARG A 53 -12.72 11.14 3.42
CA ARG A 53 -12.49 11.38 4.84
C ARG A 53 -13.79 11.66 5.58
N THR A 54 -14.68 12.48 5.05
CA THR A 54 -15.98 12.77 5.64
C THR A 54 -16.83 11.50 5.73
N PHE A 55 -16.82 10.66 4.69
CA PHE A 55 -17.48 9.37 4.71
C PHE A 55 -16.89 8.44 5.78
N ALA A 56 -15.56 8.32 5.83
CA ALA A 56 -14.88 7.51 6.85
C ALA A 56 -15.22 8.00 8.26
N LEU A 57 -15.20 9.31 8.51
CA LEU A 57 -15.56 9.91 9.80
C LEU A 57 -17.03 9.69 10.16
N GLY A 58 -17.94 9.78 9.19
CA GLY A 58 -19.39 9.61 9.42
C GLY A 58 -19.80 8.15 9.60
N ALA A 59 -19.02 7.19 9.07
CA ALA A 59 -19.33 5.76 9.09
C ALA A 59 -18.44 4.96 10.07
N SER A 60 -17.59 5.61 10.86
CA SER A 60 -16.60 4.95 11.73
C SER A 60 -16.56 5.56 13.11
N VAL A 61 -16.01 4.82 14.06
CA VAL A 61 -15.74 5.28 15.45
C VAL A 61 -14.26 5.62 15.56
N ARG A 62 -13.95 6.84 16.01
CA ARG A 62 -12.58 7.24 16.28
C ARG A 62 -12.08 6.57 17.56
N LEU A 63 -10.95 5.86 17.46
CA LEU A 63 -10.30 5.24 18.61
C LEU A 63 -9.43 6.27 19.36
N GLY A 64 -9.28 6.06 20.66
CA GLY A 64 -8.56 6.97 21.54
C GLY A 64 -8.42 6.40 22.94
N GLN A 65 -8.03 7.25 23.89
CA GLN A 65 -7.85 6.85 25.29
C GLN A 65 -9.15 6.30 25.92
N ASP A 66 -10.29 6.82 25.47
CA ASP A 66 -11.61 6.46 26.01
C ASP A 66 -12.34 5.43 25.13
N GLN A 67 -11.76 5.07 23.96
CA GLN A 67 -12.37 4.16 23.01
C GLN A 67 -11.33 3.14 22.51
N LEU A 68 -11.42 1.89 22.99
CA LEU A 68 -10.49 0.80 22.75
C LEU A 68 -9.02 1.21 23.02
N PRO A 69 -8.72 1.63 24.27
CA PRO A 69 -7.41 2.19 24.63
C PRO A 69 -6.24 1.27 24.32
N HIS A 70 -6.40 -0.05 24.42
CA HIS A 70 -5.36 -1.01 24.11
C HIS A 70 -4.94 -0.97 22.62
N ILE A 71 -5.89 -0.83 21.69
CA ILE A 71 -5.59 -0.70 20.24
C ILE A 71 -4.97 0.67 19.96
N TRP A 72 -5.47 1.72 20.62
CA TRP A 72 -4.90 3.07 20.50
C TRP A 72 -3.45 3.14 21.00
N VAL A 73 -3.15 2.52 22.14
CA VAL A 73 -1.78 2.45 22.67
C VAL A 73 -0.87 1.70 21.70
N LEU A 74 -1.33 0.55 21.20
CA LEU A 74 -0.60 -0.25 20.20
C LEU A 74 -0.29 0.56 18.93
N HIS A 75 -1.28 1.30 18.43
CA HIS A 75 -1.11 2.18 17.28
C HIS A 75 -0.01 3.23 17.53
N ARG A 76 -0.04 3.91 18.67
CA ARG A 76 0.99 4.89 19.02
C ARG A 76 2.38 4.28 19.17
N GLN A 77 2.47 3.10 19.77
CA GLN A 77 3.75 2.38 19.91
C GLN A 77 4.38 2.08 18.56
N VAL A 78 3.59 1.62 17.60
CA VAL A 78 4.04 1.31 16.24
C VAL A 78 4.64 2.54 15.55
N PHE A 79 3.94 3.69 15.58
CA PHE A 79 4.45 4.93 14.99
C PHE A 79 5.71 5.44 15.70
N ASN A 80 5.76 5.31 17.02
CA ASN A 80 6.96 5.66 17.80
C ASN A 80 8.14 4.73 17.46
N THR A 81 7.90 3.43 17.22
CA THR A 81 8.96 2.48 16.81
C THR A 81 9.58 2.88 15.48
N LEU A 82 8.79 3.40 14.54
CA LEU A 82 9.28 3.92 13.24
C LEU A 82 9.83 5.36 13.33
N ASP A 83 9.98 5.92 14.53
CA ASP A 83 10.45 7.27 14.78
C ASP A 83 9.61 8.37 14.10
N MET A 84 8.32 8.16 13.98
CA MET A 84 7.40 9.10 13.36
C MET A 84 6.83 10.09 14.39
N GLU A 85 7.06 11.39 14.17
CA GLU A 85 6.56 12.45 15.07
C GLU A 85 5.03 12.57 15.05
N ARG A 86 4.40 12.31 13.91
CA ARG A 86 2.97 12.47 13.73
C ARG A 86 2.29 11.12 13.69
N VAL A 87 1.39 10.90 14.63
CA VAL A 87 0.53 9.73 14.69
C VAL A 87 -0.82 10.07 14.08
N PRO A 88 -1.23 9.46 12.96
CA PRO A 88 -2.55 9.66 12.36
C PRO A 88 -3.68 9.26 13.31
N ASN A 89 -4.85 9.87 13.13
CA ASN A 89 -6.03 9.40 13.82
C ASN A 89 -6.41 7.99 13.37
N LEU A 90 -6.82 7.16 14.34
CA LEU A 90 -7.23 5.79 14.14
C LEU A 90 -8.76 5.69 14.22
N TYR A 91 -9.35 5.00 13.28
CA TYR A 91 -10.80 4.79 13.19
C TYR A 91 -11.12 3.30 13.05
N MET A 92 -12.28 2.90 13.55
CA MET A 92 -12.82 1.57 13.37
C MET A 92 -14.16 1.64 12.64
N THR A 93 -14.32 0.84 11.62
CA THR A 93 -15.57 0.69 10.87
C THR A 93 -16.04 -0.75 10.89
N GLN A 94 -17.36 -0.96 10.87
CA GLN A 94 -17.90 -2.29 10.74
C GLN A 94 -17.93 -2.71 9.27
N TYR A 95 -17.12 -3.71 8.94
CA TYR A 95 -17.09 -4.31 7.61
C TYR A 95 -16.80 -5.81 7.75
N PRO A 96 -17.47 -6.68 6.96
CA PRO A 96 -17.36 -8.14 7.11
C PRO A 96 -16.05 -8.72 6.57
N PHE A 97 -15.12 -7.89 6.15
CA PHE A 97 -13.81 -8.30 5.65
C PHE A 97 -12.70 -7.78 6.56
N ALA A 98 -11.75 -8.66 6.89
CA ALA A 98 -10.54 -8.27 7.61
C ALA A 98 -9.69 -7.38 6.70
N ASN A 99 -9.67 -6.09 6.99
CA ASN A 99 -8.89 -5.11 6.23
C ASN A 99 -8.54 -3.90 7.08
N ALA A 100 -7.48 -3.22 6.69
CA ALA A 100 -7.10 -1.91 7.18
C ALA A 100 -6.70 -1.03 5.99
N ALA A 101 -6.68 0.29 6.17
CA ALA A 101 -6.17 1.21 5.16
C ALA A 101 -5.70 2.53 5.78
N ALA A 102 -4.53 3.00 5.34
CA ALA A 102 -4.11 4.38 5.49
C ALA A 102 -4.63 5.21 4.31
N ILE A 103 -5.41 6.27 4.59
CA ILE A 103 -6.12 7.08 3.59
C ILE A 103 -5.89 8.56 3.84
N GLY A 104 -5.73 9.34 2.77
CA GLY A 104 -5.58 10.79 2.80
C GLY A 104 -4.14 11.25 2.57
N ALA A 105 -3.93 12.22 1.67
CA ALA A 105 -2.61 12.70 1.27
C ALA A 105 -2.00 13.68 2.28
N ASP A 106 -2.73 14.75 2.64
CA ASP A 106 -2.18 15.80 3.51
C ASP A 106 -2.28 15.46 5.00
N LYS A 107 -3.36 14.80 5.40
CA LYS A 107 -3.63 14.42 6.78
C LYS A 107 -4.13 12.98 6.80
N PRO A 108 -3.24 12.00 6.71
CA PRO A 108 -3.64 10.60 6.67
C PRO A 108 -4.43 10.21 7.93
N ILE A 109 -5.34 9.28 7.75
CA ILE A 109 -6.03 8.55 8.80
C ILE A 109 -5.82 7.07 8.58
N VAL A 110 -5.83 6.28 9.65
CA VAL A 110 -5.83 4.83 9.60
C VAL A 110 -7.22 4.33 9.96
N VAL A 111 -7.77 3.45 9.13
CA VAL A 111 -9.08 2.83 9.34
C VAL A 111 -8.89 1.32 9.46
N LEU A 112 -9.40 0.74 10.54
CA LEU A 112 -9.45 -0.70 10.76
C LEU A 112 -10.88 -1.20 10.60
N ASN A 113 -11.06 -2.33 9.95
CA ASN A 113 -12.33 -3.03 9.98
C ASN A 113 -12.45 -3.85 11.28
N SER A 114 -13.63 -3.87 11.88
CA SER A 114 -13.87 -4.60 13.14
C SER A 114 -13.59 -6.10 13.02
N GLU A 115 -13.80 -6.67 11.83
CA GLU A 115 -13.49 -8.08 11.55
C GLU A 115 -12.01 -8.39 11.74
N LEU A 116 -11.11 -7.49 11.30
CA LEU A 116 -9.67 -7.64 11.49
C LEU A 116 -9.32 -7.71 12.98
N VAL A 117 -9.91 -6.83 13.79
CA VAL A 117 -9.67 -6.82 15.25
C VAL A 117 -10.24 -8.07 15.91
N ARG A 118 -11.31 -8.65 15.33
CA ARG A 118 -11.93 -9.88 15.86
C ARG A 118 -11.08 -11.12 15.63
N ILE A 119 -10.48 -11.28 14.45
CA ILE A 119 -9.75 -12.50 14.08
C ILE A 119 -8.26 -12.47 14.46
N LEU A 120 -7.67 -11.29 14.62
CA LEU A 120 -6.27 -11.15 14.97
C LEU A 120 -6.06 -11.04 16.49
N ASP A 121 -5.03 -11.71 16.98
CA ASP A 121 -4.49 -11.49 18.31
C ASP A 121 -3.74 -10.13 18.41
N GLU A 122 -3.11 -9.84 19.53
CA GLU A 122 -2.41 -8.58 19.74
C GLU A 122 -1.23 -8.42 18.78
N ASP A 123 -0.45 -9.49 18.57
CA ASP A 123 0.69 -9.46 17.67
C ASP A 123 0.25 -9.26 16.21
N GLY A 124 -0.79 -9.93 15.76
CA GLY A 124 -1.39 -9.74 14.45
C GLY A 124 -1.92 -8.31 14.25
N ARG A 125 -2.56 -7.72 15.27
CA ARG A 125 -2.99 -6.31 15.24
C ARG A 125 -1.80 -5.36 15.16
N ARG A 126 -0.72 -5.64 15.89
CA ARG A 126 0.55 -4.90 15.82
C ARG A 126 1.16 -4.96 14.42
N VAL A 127 1.18 -6.15 13.80
CA VAL A 127 1.63 -6.33 12.41
C VAL A 127 0.84 -5.44 11.46
N VAL A 128 -0.49 -5.48 11.51
CA VAL A 128 -1.32 -4.69 10.58
C VAL A 128 -1.16 -3.19 10.82
N LEU A 129 -1.12 -2.74 12.08
CA LEU A 129 -0.88 -1.33 12.40
C LEU A 129 0.51 -0.87 11.93
N ALA A 130 1.53 -1.72 12.02
CA ALA A 130 2.88 -1.44 11.53
C ALA A 130 2.93 -1.38 9.99
N HIS A 131 2.18 -2.24 9.32
CA HIS A 131 1.99 -2.22 7.88
C HIS A 131 1.36 -0.89 7.40
N GLU A 132 0.28 -0.46 8.04
CA GLU A 132 -0.37 0.81 7.74
C GLU A 132 0.51 2.02 8.08
N ALA A 133 1.28 1.95 9.17
CA ALA A 133 2.25 2.98 9.52
C ALA A 133 3.36 3.09 8.46
N ALA A 134 3.80 1.97 7.89
CA ALA A 134 4.79 1.97 6.82
C ALA A 134 4.27 2.61 5.54
N HIS A 135 2.98 2.45 5.19
CA HIS A 135 2.37 3.20 4.09
C HIS A 135 2.43 4.71 4.33
N VAL A 136 2.18 5.16 5.56
CA VAL A 136 2.30 6.58 5.91
C VAL A 136 3.75 7.05 5.87
N HIS A 137 4.66 6.27 6.43
CA HIS A 137 6.09 6.59 6.51
C HIS A 137 6.76 6.66 5.13
N SER A 138 6.33 5.81 4.19
CA SER A 138 6.86 5.73 2.82
C SER A 138 6.14 6.62 1.81
N ASP A 139 5.26 7.53 2.25
CA ASP A 139 4.45 8.41 1.40
C ASP A 139 3.57 7.66 0.36
N HIS A 140 3.25 6.39 0.63
CA HIS A 140 2.39 5.60 -0.26
C HIS A 140 0.94 6.12 -0.29
N VAL A 141 0.54 6.88 0.74
CA VAL A 141 -0.87 7.25 0.99
C VAL A 141 -1.46 8.10 -0.13
N LEU A 142 -0.66 8.95 -0.77
CA LEU A 142 -1.10 9.80 -1.89
C LEU A 142 -1.58 8.96 -3.07
N TYR A 143 -0.73 8.08 -3.58
CA TYR A 143 -1.06 7.22 -4.73
C TYR A 143 -2.09 6.14 -4.37
N HIS A 144 -2.05 5.62 -3.15
CA HIS A 144 -3.07 4.70 -2.65
C HIS A 144 -4.45 5.36 -2.59
N THR A 145 -4.54 6.58 -2.06
CA THR A 145 -5.80 7.36 -2.04
C THR A 145 -6.30 7.62 -3.45
N ALA A 146 -5.41 7.98 -4.38
CA ALA A 146 -5.77 8.15 -5.78
C ALA A 146 -6.30 6.86 -6.40
N LEU A 147 -5.66 5.71 -6.12
CA LEU A 147 -6.12 4.40 -6.56
C LEU A 147 -7.53 4.08 -6.04
N ILE A 148 -7.79 4.29 -4.75
CA ILE A 148 -9.12 4.09 -4.15
C ILE A 148 -10.17 4.96 -4.84
N ILE A 149 -9.86 6.24 -5.08
CA ILE A 149 -10.76 7.16 -5.78
C ILE A 149 -11.05 6.65 -7.19
N LEU A 150 -10.01 6.27 -7.94
CA LEU A 150 -10.15 5.80 -9.31
C LEU A 150 -10.93 4.47 -9.38
N LEU A 151 -10.73 3.55 -8.45
CA LEU A 151 -11.50 2.30 -8.38
C LEU A 151 -12.98 2.57 -8.10
N ARG A 152 -13.29 3.51 -7.21
CA ARG A 152 -14.68 3.90 -6.92
C ARG A 152 -15.33 4.64 -8.08
N LEU A 153 -14.60 5.51 -8.75
CA LEU A 153 -15.07 6.19 -9.97
C LEU A 153 -15.20 5.21 -11.13
N GLY A 154 -14.28 4.25 -11.27
CA GLY A 154 -14.31 3.23 -12.32
C GLY A 154 -15.59 2.40 -12.33
N LEU A 155 -16.17 2.13 -11.17
CA LEU A 155 -17.49 1.49 -11.06
C LEU A 155 -18.63 2.38 -11.64
N SER A 156 -18.41 3.70 -11.74
CA SER A 156 -19.34 4.66 -12.33
C SER A 156 -19.00 4.99 -13.80
N VAL A 157 -17.76 4.74 -14.22
CA VAL A 157 -17.18 5.08 -15.54
C VAL A 157 -17.64 4.15 -16.66
N VAL A 158 -18.27 3.01 -16.34
CA VAL A 158 -18.96 2.17 -17.34
C VAL A 158 -19.97 2.95 -18.20
N ARG A 159 -20.31 4.19 -17.79
CA ARG A 159 -21.17 5.12 -18.52
C ARG A 159 -20.44 6.20 -19.33
N LEU A 160 -19.08 6.26 -19.23
CA LEU A 160 -18.29 7.19 -20.05
C LEU A 160 -18.09 6.63 -21.47
N PRO A 161 -18.01 7.51 -22.51
CA PRO A 161 -17.68 7.07 -23.85
C PRO A 161 -16.41 6.23 -23.85
N LEU A 162 -16.44 5.09 -24.56
CA LEU A 162 -15.40 4.05 -24.57
C LEU A 162 -13.95 4.60 -24.70
N LEU A 163 -13.78 5.67 -25.45
CA LEU A 163 -12.47 6.29 -25.70
C LEU A 163 -11.92 7.11 -24.51
N ALA A 164 -12.78 7.62 -23.63
CA ALA A 164 -12.34 8.38 -22.44
C ALA A 164 -11.96 7.47 -21.27
N GLY A 165 -12.40 6.19 -21.28
CA GLY A 165 -12.12 5.22 -20.23
C GLY A 165 -10.75 4.55 -20.32
N LEU A 166 -10.16 4.44 -21.53
CA LEU A 166 -8.90 3.72 -21.75
C LEU A 166 -7.69 4.33 -20.99
N PRO A 167 -7.45 5.66 -21.02
CA PRO A 167 -6.35 6.25 -20.27
C PRO A 167 -6.48 6.06 -18.76
N LEU A 168 -7.71 6.12 -18.25
CA LEU A 168 -8.00 5.96 -16.84
C LEU A 168 -7.74 4.53 -16.38
N LEU A 169 -8.13 3.55 -17.18
CA LEU A 169 -7.84 2.14 -16.93
C LEU A 169 -6.34 1.87 -16.90
N ALA A 170 -5.58 2.44 -17.82
CA ALA A 170 -4.13 2.28 -17.86
C ALA A 170 -3.44 2.87 -16.60
N ILE A 171 -3.89 4.03 -16.13
CA ILE A 171 -3.43 4.62 -14.87
C ILE A 171 -3.80 3.73 -13.67
N GLN A 172 -5.02 3.21 -13.63
CA GLN A 172 -5.44 2.27 -12.58
C GLN A 172 -4.57 1.03 -12.53
N LEU A 173 -4.27 0.41 -13.68
CA LEU A 173 -3.41 -0.77 -13.75
C LEU A 173 -1.97 -0.47 -13.29
N ALA A 174 -1.42 0.68 -13.66
CA ALA A 174 -0.10 1.12 -13.21
C ALA A 174 -0.07 1.35 -11.69
N LEU A 175 -1.09 1.98 -11.13
CA LEU A 175 -1.22 2.20 -9.69
C LEU A 175 -1.44 0.87 -8.93
N LEU A 176 -2.18 -0.09 -9.50
CA LEU A 176 -2.34 -1.42 -8.89
C LEU A 176 -1.01 -2.19 -8.87
N GLU A 177 -0.23 -2.12 -9.94
CA GLU A 177 1.09 -2.78 -9.97
C GLU A 177 2.06 -2.15 -8.98
N TRP A 178 2.07 -0.82 -8.90
CA TRP A 178 2.83 -0.08 -7.89
C TRP A 178 2.38 -0.46 -6.47
N PHE A 179 1.08 -0.47 -6.20
CA PHE A 179 0.54 -0.77 -4.87
C PHE A 179 0.96 -2.16 -4.39
N ARG A 180 0.91 -3.17 -5.29
CA ARG A 180 1.41 -4.52 -4.97
C ARG A 180 2.89 -4.56 -4.57
N ALA A 181 3.69 -3.70 -5.18
CA ALA A 181 5.11 -3.60 -4.81
C ALA A 181 5.30 -2.87 -3.46
N ALA A 182 4.48 -1.85 -3.18
CA ALA A 182 4.46 -1.12 -1.91
C ALA A 182 4.11 -2.02 -0.71
N GLU A 183 3.19 -2.99 -0.90
CA GLU A 183 2.83 -3.97 0.12
C GLU A 183 4.03 -4.76 0.65
N LEU A 184 4.98 -5.11 -0.24
CA LEU A 184 6.20 -5.84 0.16
C LEU A 184 7.11 -5.00 1.07
N SER A 185 7.16 -3.70 0.87
CA SER A 185 7.86 -2.76 1.74
C SER A 185 7.22 -2.70 3.12
N CYS A 186 5.90 -2.63 3.16
CA CYS A 186 5.14 -2.54 4.40
C CYS A 186 5.25 -3.81 5.24
N ASP A 187 5.32 -5.00 4.61
CA ASP A 187 5.59 -6.26 5.31
C ASP A 187 6.97 -6.27 5.97
N ARG A 188 8.01 -5.77 5.29
CA ARG A 188 9.36 -5.64 5.86
C ARG A 188 9.37 -4.70 7.07
N ALA A 189 8.70 -3.54 6.96
CA ALA A 189 8.56 -2.62 8.08
C ALA A 189 7.81 -3.27 9.25
N ALA A 190 6.73 -4.01 8.99
CA ALA A 190 5.98 -4.72 10.02
C ALA A 190 6.86 -5.76 10.74
N ALA A 191 7.70 -6.50 10.01
CA ALA A 191 8.65 -7.45 10.60
C ALA A 191 9.71 -6.74 11.48
N LEU A 192 10.18 -5.56 11.09
CA LEU A 192 11.11 -4.76 11.91
C LEU A 192 10.43 -4.23 13.18
N VAL A 193 9.22 -3.72 13.07
CA VAL A 193 8.47 -3.16 14.21
C VAL A 193 8.13 -4.24 15.23
N THR A 194 7.73 -5.41 14.77
CA THR A 194 7.41 -6.55 15.66
C THR A 194 8.64 -7.32 16.13
N ARG A 195 9.78 -7.16 15.45
CA ARG A 195 10.98 -7.99 15.60
C ARG A 195 10.70 -9.49 15.44
N ASP A 196 9.62 -9.82 14.74
CA ASP A 196 9.21 -11.20 14.48
C ASP A 196 8.65 -11.33 13.06
N PRO A 197 9.44 -11.76 12.07
CA PRO A 197 8.94 -12.02 10.72
C PRO A 197 7.84 -13.10 10.70
N ASN A 198 7.87 -14.05 11.63
CA ASN A 198 6.83 -15.09 11.71
C ASN A 198 5.49 -14.51 12.18
N ALA A 199 5.48 -13.42 12.96
CA ALA A 199 4.24 -12.70 13.29
C ALA A 199 3.57 -12.16 12.02
N VAL A 200 4.35 -11.64 11.06
CA VAL A 200 3.81 -11.19 9.77
C VAL A 200 3.24 -12.38 8.98
N CYS A 201 3.97 -13.52 8.94
CA CYS A 201 3.47 -14.73 8.29
C CYS A 201 2.17 -15.23 8.92
N ARG A 202 2.07 -15.25 10.26
CA ARG A 202 0.84 -15.62 10.99
C ARG A 202 -0.32 -14.67 10.69
N ALA A 203 -0.07 -13.36 10.68
CA ALA A 203 -1.09 -12.37 10.35
C ALA A 203 -1.61 -12.57 8.93
N LEU A 204 -0.74 -12.80 7.95
CA LEU A 204 -1.11 -13.09 6.55
C LEU A 204 -1.91 -14.39 6.43
N MET A 205 -1.53 -15.44 7.17
CA MET A 205 -2.29 -16.69 7.24
C MET A 205 -3.68 -16.46 7.82
N THR A 206 -3.77 -15.73 8.94
CA THR A 206 -5.05 -15.44 9.61
C THR A 206 -5.95 -14.56 8.74
N MET A 207 -5.40 -13.56 8.06
CA MET A 207 -6.18 -12.73 7.13
C MET A 207 -6.69 -13.54 5.92
N SER A 208 -5.99 -14.61 5.54
CA SER A 208 -6.39 -15.48 4.43
C SER A 208 -7.45 -16.51 4.82
N ALA A 209 -7.36 -17.06 6.03
CA ALA A 209 -8.19 -18.17 6.50
C ALA A 209 -9.27 -17.77 7.53
N GLY A 210 -9.22 -16.51 8.02
CA GLY A 210 -10.13 -16.05 9.07
C GLY A 210 -9.93 -16.80 10.38
N GLU A 211 -11.01 -17.07 11.11
CA GLU A 211 -10.98 -17.80 12.37
C GLU A 211 -10.40 -19.23 12.26
N ALA A 212 -10.54 -19.86 11.10
CA ALA A 212 -9.98 -21.18 10.87
C ALA A 212 -8.45 -21.24 10.98
N ALA A 213 -7.77 -20.07 10.93
CA ALA A 213 -6.31 -20.01 11.08
C ALA A 213 -5.82 -20.55 12.43
N GLN A 214 -6.67 -20.57 13.46
CA GLN A 214 -6.32 -21.12 14.78
C GLN A 214 -6.02 -22.64 14.73
N ASP A 215 -6.60 -23.33 13.77
CA ASP A 215 -6.43 -24.77 13.56
C ASP A 215 -5.39 -25.10 12.46
N LEU A 216 -4.75 -24.06 11.90
CA LEU A 216 -3.77 -24.23 10.81
C LEU A 216 -2.33 -24.15 11.33
N SER A 217 -1.44 -24.89 10.66
CA SER A 217 -0.01 -24.86 10.93
C SER A 217 0.68 -23.73 10.17
N LEU A 218 1.38 -22.86 10.89
CA LEU A 218 2.23 -21.84 10.28
C LEU A 218 3.33 -22.44 9.41
N ASP A 219 3.96 -23.53 9.90
CA ASP A 219 5.05 -24.19 9.16
C ASP A 219 4.55 -24.76 7.83
N ALA A 220 3.33 -25.34 7.81
CA ALA A 220 2.72 -25.80 6.58
C ALA A 220 2.40 -24.65 5.60
N PHE A 221 1.95 -23.50 6.12
CA PHE A 221 1.71 -22.32 5.32
C PHE A 221 3.01 -21.72 4.74
N ILE A 222 4.08 -21.71 5.54
CA ILE A 222 5.41 -21.30 5.07
C ILE A 222 5.93 -22.28 4.00
N ALA A 223 5.79 -23.59 4.22
CA ALA A 223 6.17 -24.59 3.22
C ALA A 223 5.40 -24.39 1.91
N GLN A 224 4.09 -24.15 1.97
CA GLN A 224 3.27 -23.80 0.81
C GLN A 224 3.82 -22.55 0.09
N ALA A 225 4.25 -21.54 0.84
CA ALA A 225 4.82 -20.32 0.27
C ALA A 225 6.17 -20.59 -0.43
N MET A 226 6.98 -21.53 0.10
CA MET A 226 8.24 -21.92 -0.53
C MET A 226 8.01 -22.78 -1.78
N ASP A 227 6.98 -23.62 -1.78
CA ASP A 227 6.58 -24.43 -2.95
C ASP A 227 5.87 -23.60 -4.03
N TYR A 228 5.31 -22.44 -3.64
CA TYR A 228 4.66 -21.54 -4.58
C TYR A 228 5.70 -20.98 -5.57
N ASP A 229 5.91 -21.74 -6.64
CA ASP A 229 6.84 -21.34 -7.69
C ASP A 229 6.34 -20.09 -8.39
N THR A 230 7.19 -19.08 -8.41
CA THR A 230 7.00 -17.88 -9.24
C THR A 230 7.30 -18.19 -10.71
N GLY A 231 7.86 -19.37 -11.02
CA GLY A 231 8.00 -19.93 -12.34
C GLY A 231 6.67 -20.42 -12.92
N GLY A 232 6.67 -20.95 -14.08
CA GLY A 232 5.53 -21.50 -14.78
C GLY A 232 5.62 -21.24 -16.27
N SER A 233 4.85 -21.99 -17.06
CA SER A 233 4.68 -21.73 -18.49
C SER A 233 4.11 -20.33 -18.74
N GLY A 234 4.27 -19.79 -19.94
CA GLY A 234 3.74 -18.46 -20.27
C GLY A 234 2.26 -18.29 -19.94
N LEU A 235 1.45 -19.35 -20.07
CA LEU A 235 0.03 -19.36 -19.75
C LEU A 235 -0.24 -19.31 -18.23
N GLU A 236 0.54 -20.05 -17.44
CA GLU A 236 0.44 -20.02 -15.97
C GLU A 236 0.85 -18.65 -15.40
N ARG A 237 1.90 -18.04 -15.96
CA ARG A 237 2.30 -16.67 -15.60
C ARG A 237 1.20 -15.67 -15.90
N LEU A 238 0.56 -15.80 -17.07
CA LEU A 238 -0.55 -14.94 -17.45
C LEU A 238 -1.75 -15.13 -16.53
N THR A 239 -2.09 -16.38 -16.18
CA THR A 239 -3.19 -16.67 -15.26
C THR A 239 -2.91 -16.11 -13.86
N LYS A 240 -1.70 -16.29 -13.33
CA LYS A 240 -1.26 -15.70 -12.05
C LYS A 240 -1.32 -14.18 -12.10
N LEU A 241 -0.87 -13.56 -13.20
CA LEU A 241 -0.95 -12.11 -13.39
C LEU A 241 -2.41 -11.63 -13.43
N MET A 242 -3.29 -12.33 -14.13
CA MET A 242 -4.71 -11.98 -14.22
C MET A 242 -5.42 -12.13 -12.87
N GLN A 243 -5.06 -13.13 -12.07
CA GLN A 243 -5.57 -13.29 -10.71
C GLN A 243 -5.06 -12.18 -9.80
N ASP A 244 -3.76 -11.85 -9.86
CA ASP A 244 -3.18 -10.73 -9.12
C ASP A 244 -3.79 -9.37 -9.51
N LEU A 245 -4.21 -9.20 -10.78
CA LEU A 245 -4.88 -7.98 -11.25
C LEU A 245 -6.27 -7.76 -10.64
N GLN A 246 -6.93 -8.82 -10.18
CA GLN A 246 -8.24 -8.73 -9.52
C GLN A 246 -8.14 -8.47 -8.02
N LEU A 247 -6.94 -8.64 -7.44
CA LEU A 247 -6.70 -8.45 -6.01
C LEU A 247 -6.09 -7.06 -5.76
N THR A 248 -6.60 -6.36 -4.78
CA THR A 248 -6.01 -5.11 -4.28
C THR A 248 -4.68 -5.37 -3.56
N HIS A 249 -4.50 -6.57 -3.00
CA HIS A 249 -3.28 -7.00 -2.33
C HIS A 249 -2.67 -8.21 -3.05
N PRO A 250 -1.32 -8.34 -3.11
CA PRO A 250 -0.67 -9.53 -3.64
C PRO A 250 -1.08 -10.77 -2.84
N MET A 251 -0.99 -11.94 -3.49
CA MET A 251 -1.28 -13.21 -2.83
C MET A 251 -0.44 -13.38 -1.56
N PRO A 252 -1.06 -13.73 -0.41
CA PRO A 252 -0.37 -13.87 0.88
C PRO A 252 0.84 -14.80 0.83
N VAL A 253 0.73 -15.93 0.14
CA VAL A 253 1.84 -16.89 -0.05
C VAL A 253 3.05 -16.25 -0.72
N ARG A 254 2.84 -15.37 -1.70
CA ARG A 254 3.92 -14.62 -2.36
C ARG A 254 4.56 -13.60 -1.42
N ARG A 255 3.77 -12.92 -0.60
CA ARG A 255 4.25 -11.95 0.39
C ARG A 255 5.13 -12.66 1.42
N VAL A 256 4.67 -13.80 1.97
CA VAL A 256 5.45 -14.65 2.89
C VAL A 256 6.78 -15.06 2.27
N ARG A 257 6.78 -15.58 1.03
CA ARG A 257 8.00 -15.98 0.33
C ARG A 257 9.01 -14.83 0.25
N LEU A 258 8.59 -13.68 -0.26
CA LEU A 258 9.48 -12.53 -0.47
C LEU A 258 9.95 -11.89 0.84
N LEU A 259 9.15 -11.95 1.89
CA LEU A 259 9.56 -11.54 3.23
C LEU A 259 10.66 -12.45 3.78
N LEU A 260 10.46 -13.77 3.71
CA LEU A 260 11.42 -14.74 4.22
C LEU A 260 12.72 -14.78 3.40
N ASP A 261 12.64 -14.60 2.08
CA ASP A 261 13.84 -14.45 1.23
C ASP A 261 14.68 -13.23 1.68
N TRP A 262 14.03 -12.11 2.03
CA TRP A 262 14.72 -10.94 2.57
C TRP A 262 15.33 -11.19 3.95
N VAL A 263 14.63 -11.90 4.82
CA VAL A 263 15.16 -12.29 6.16
C VAL A 263 16.38 -13.20 6.02
N HIS A 264 16.28 -14.26 5.19
CA HIS A 264 17.38 -15.19 4.94
C HIS A 264 18.57 -14.51 4.23
N GLY A 265 18.33 -13.44 3.49
CA GLY A 265 19.38 -12.60 2.91
C GLY A 265 20.19 -11.79 3.93
N GLY A 266 19.82 -11.83 5.22
CA GLY A 266 20.53 -11.19 6.33
C GLY A 266 20.33 -9.69 6.44
N GLU A 267 19.53 -9.06 5.56
CA GLU A 267 19.22 -7.63 5.63
C GLU A 267 18.42 -7.28 6.89
N TYR A 268 17.43 -8.12 7.21
CA TYR A 268 16.62 -7.99 8.43
C TYR A 268 17.50 -7.96 9.69
N ASP A 269 18.40 -8.93 9.83
CA ASP A 269 19.28 -9.03 11.01
C ASP A 269 20.22 -7.82 11.16
N ARG A 270 20.74 -7.30 10.04
CA ARG A 270 21.55 -6.07 10.06
C ARG A 270 20.73 -4.88 10.58
N MET A 271 19.52 -4.73 10.09
CA MET A 271 18.63 -3.63 10.50
C MET A 271 18.23 -3.73 11.98
N VAL A 272 17.96 -4.93 12.47
CA VAL A 272 17.67 -5.17 13.91
C VAL A 272 18.88 -4.84 14.78
N ARG A 273 20.11 -4.98 14.27
CA ARG A 273 21.33 -4.54 14.96
C ARG A 273 21.61 -3.03 14.87
N GLY A 274 20.74 -2.26 14.19
CA GLY A 274 20.89 -0.81 14.02
C GLY A 274 21.67 -0.40 12.76
N GLU A 275 22.02 -1.37 11.89
CA GLU A 275 22.72 -1.15 10.63
C GLU A 275 21.72 -0.86 9.50
N TYR A 276 21.15 0.34 9.46
CA TYR A 276 20.18 0.75 8.47
C TYR A 276 20.37 2.20 8.03
N LEU A 277 19.85 2.52 6.85
CA LEU A 277 19.87 3.87 6.28
C LEU A 277 18.98 4.80 7.13
N ARG A 278 19.54 5.96 7.50
CA ARG A 278 18.82 6.99 8.26
C ARG A 278 18.39 8.14 7.36
N VAL A 279 17.35 8.85 7.78
CA VAL A 279 16.91 10.09 7.14
C VAL A 279 18.09 11.07 7.02
N GLY A 280 18.28 11.64 5.82
CA GLY A 280 19.39 12.53 5.49
C GLY A 280 20.69 11.84 5.06
N GLN A 281 20.76 10.51 5.09
CA GLN A 281 21.88 9.73 4.57
C GLN A 281 21.58 9.12 3.18
N GLU A 282 20.43 9.41 2.62
CA GLU A 282 19.97 8.88 1.34
C GLU A 282 20.80 9.47 0.20
N GLY A 283 21.51 8.60 -0.53
CA GLY A 283 22.21 8.98 -1.76
C GLY A 283 21.26 9.50 -2.83
N SER A 284 21.79 10.06 -3.92
CA SER A 284 20.95 10.64 -4.96
C SER A 284 20.01 9.58 -5.58
N LEU A 285 18.71 9.88 -5.60
CA LEU A 285 17.63 9.06 -6.18
C LEU A 285 17.86 8.64 -7.65
N ARG A 286 18.74 9.32 -8.37
CA ARG A 286 18.93 9.13 -9.81
C ARG A 286 19.65 7.84 -10.19
N GLU A 287 20.70 7.48 -9.45
CA GLU A 287 21.56 6.34 -9.83
C GLU A 287 20.88 4.98 -9.56
N GLU A 288 20.13 4.87 -8.44
CA GLU A 288 19.39 3.63 -8.12
C GLU A 288 18.11 3.50 -8.93
N ALA A 289 17.45 4.63 -9.24
CA ALA A 289 16.21 4.65 -10.02
C ALA A 289 16.44 4.22 -11.49
N ASP A 290 17.59 4.50 -12.07
CA ASP A 290 17.86 4.15 -13.47
C ASP A 290 18.11 2.65 -13.66
N ALA A 291 18.73 1.97 -12.72
CA ALA A 291 18.94 0.52 -12.78
C ALA A 291 17.64 -0.28 -12.51
N ALA A 292 16.82 0.20 -11.57
CA ALA A 292 15.55 -0.45 -11.20
C ALA A 292 14.40 -0.10 -12.18
N SER A 293 14.42 1.08 -12.79
CA SER A 293 13.35 1.57 -13.66
C SER A 293 13.23 0.80 -14.99
N ALA A 294 14.31 0.21 -15.49
CA ALA A 294 14.27 -0.57 -16.74
C ALA A 294 13.34 -1.78 -16.61
N HIS A 295 13.43 -2.55 -15.53
CA HIS A 295 12.64 -3.77 -15.34
C HIS A 295 11.15 -3.48 -15.03
N TYR A 296 10.86 -2.44 -14.25
CA TYR A 296 9.48 -2.05 -13.91
C TYR A 296 8.84 -1.15 -14.95
N GLY A 297 9.64 -0.34 -15.66
CA GLY A 297 9.20 0.42 -16.82
C GLY A 297 8.58 -0.46 -17.90
N GLU A 298 9.15 -1.64 -18.13
CA GLU A 298 8.59 -2.64 -19.07
C GLU A 298 7.24 -3.21 -18.58
N ARG A 299 7.08 -3.48 -17.29
CA ARG A 299 5.82 -4.03 -16.74
C ARG A 299 4.69 -2.98 -16.74
N ILE A 300 5.00 -1.74 -16.37
CA ILE A 300 4.05 -0.63 -16.42
C ILE A 300 3.72 -0.30 -17.89
N SER A 301 4.72 -0.23 -18.78
CA SER A 301 4.52 -0.04 -20.21
C SER A 301 3.68 -1.18 -20.82
N GLY A 302 3.91 -2.42 -20.40
CA GLY A 302 3.10 -3.58 -20.78
C GLY A 302 1.63 -3.44 -20.35
N ALA A 303 1.36 -2.93 -19.16
CA ALA A 303 0.00 -2.66 -18.69
C ALA A 303 -0.70 -1.59 -19.54
N PHE A 304 0.02 -0.54 -19.94
CA PHE A 304 -0.50 0.47 -20.88
C PHE A 304 -0.72 -0.08 -22.30
N GLN A 305 0.19 -0.93 -22.79
CA GLN A 305 0.02 -1.58 -24.10
C GLN A 305 -1.17 -2.55 -24.11
N GLN A 306 -1.40 -3.28 -23.01
CA GLN A 306 -2.59 -4.14 -22.89
C GLN A 306 -3.89 -3.32 -22.86
N ALA A 307 -3.87 -2.08 -22.36
CA ALA A 307 -5.00 -1.16 -22.43
C ALA A 307 -5.16 -0.49 -23.82
N GLY A 308 -4.30 -0.83 -24.81
CA GLY A 308 -4.37 -0.32 -26.17
C GLY A 308 -3.86 1.10 -26.37
N THR A 309 -3.11 1.63 -25.41
CA THR A 309 -2.58 3.00 -25.47
C THR A 309 -1.15 3.09 -24.96
N SER A 310 -0.36 4.00 -25.49
CA SER A 310 0.95 4.31 -24.96
C SER A 310 0.85 5.19 -23.70
N ILE A 311 1.89 5.18 -22.86
CA ILE A 311 1.95 6.05 -21.66
C ILE A 311 1.76 7.53 -22.04
N ALA A 312 2.36 7.96 -23.18
CA ALA A 312 2.25 9.33 -23.65
C ALA A 312 0.83 9.68 -24.12
N ASP A 313 0.19 8.77 -24.88
CA ASP A 313 -1.17 8.94 -25.39
C ASP A 313 -2.20 8.96 -24.27
N ALA A 314 -2.05 8.08 -23.27
CA ALA A 314 -2.91 8.06 -22.09
C ALA A 314 -2.84 9.38 -21.31
N GLY A 315 -1.63 9.92 -21.11
CA GLY A 315 -1.43 11.21 -20.44
C GLY A 315 -2.02 12.38 -21.21
N GLN A 316 -1.86 12.40 -22.54
CA GLN A 316 -2.42 13.45 -23.40
C GLN A 316 -3.96 13.43 -23.42
N GLN A 317 -4.56 12.28 -23.66
CA GLN A 317 -6.02 12.13 -23.71
C GLN A 317 -6.68 12.48 -22.38
N PHE A 318 -6.05 12.12 -21.27
CA PHE A 318 -6.52 12.49 -19.94
C PHE A 318 -6.38 14.00 -19.68
N GLY A 319 -5.30 14.62 -20.12
CA GLY A 319 -5.09 16.07 -20.08
C GLY A 319 -6.17 16.83 -20.86
N GLU A 320 -6.55 16.35 -22.04
CA GLU A 320 -7.61 16.91 -22.88
C GLU A 320 -8.99 16.74 -22.23
N TRP A 321 -9.26 15.57 -21.65
CA TRP A 321 -10.50 15.30 -20.91
C TRP A 321 -10.65 16.27 -19.72
N LEU A 322 -9.58 16.48 -18.95
CA LEU A 322 -9.59 17.44 -17.83
C LEU A 322 -9.82 18.87 -18.29
N LYS A 323 -9.27 19.28 -19.44
CA LYS A 323 -9.53 20.61 -20.03
C LYS A 323 -11.00 20.74 -20.43
N LYS A 324 -11.56 19.71 -21.04
CA LYS A 324 -12.95 19.68 -21.49
C LYS A 324 -13.96 19.68 -20.33
N ALA A 325 -13.68 18.94 -19.27
CA ALA A 325 -14.49 18.94 -18.05
C ALA A 325 -14.47 20.30 -17.33
N ARG A 326 -13.38 21.06 -17.49
CA ARG A 326 -13.27 22.43 -16.93
C ARG A 326 -14.07 23.45 -17.73
N SER A 327 -14.16 23.34 -19.07
CA SER A 327 -14.95 24.25 -19.91
C SER A 327 -16.45 24.04 -19.69
N GLN A 328 -16.89 22.79 -19.44
CA GLN A 328 -18.32 22.52 -19.18
C GLN A 328 -18.80 23.00 -17.81
N ASN A 329 -17.93 22.99 -16.77
CA ASN A 329 -18.29 23.55 -15.45
C ASN A 329 -18.12 25.06 -15.32
N GLY A 330 -17.63 25.73 -16.35
CA GLY A 330 -17.50 27.21 -16.41
C GLY A 330 -18.65 27.91 -17.12
N GLU A 331 -19.50 27.14 -17.82
CA GLU A 331 -20.65 27.68 -18.55
C GLU A 331 -21.98 27.59 -17.77
N ASP A 332 -22.03 26.82 -16.68
CA ASP A 332 -23.22 26.71 -15.82
C ASP A 332 -23.21 27.69 -14.62
N GLY A 333 -22.35 28.71 -14.65
CA GLY A 333 -22.12 29.67 -13.56
C GLY A 333 -22.32 31.15 -13.95
N GLU A 334 -23.04 31.45 -15.04
CA GLU A 334 -23.53 32.82 -15.32
C GLU A 334 -25.07 32.92 -15.29
#